data_85dbd498acd12e0fe835d9fc74d8d01a
#
_entry.id   85dbd498acd12e0fe835d9fc74d8d01a
#
_cell.length_a   1.000
_cell.length_b   1.000
_cell.length_c   1.000
_cell.angle_alpha   90.00
_cell.angle_beta   90.00
_cell.angle_gamma   90.00
#
_symmetry.space_group_name_H-M   'P 1'
#
loop_
_entity.id
_entity.type
_entity.pdbx_description
1 polymer ?
#
loop_
_entity_poly.entity_id
_entity_poly.type
_entity_poly.pdbx_seq_one_letter_code
_entity_poly.pdbx_strand_id
1 'polypeptide(L)'
;MIPVFRPVSAEGYLNHPTFGMLYRVAPAGEGRDVYATLYAQRMFFLVTLQPRGALFEVIPYGDARHHAEVHINRCRRNGSEDLKTWRQLFDQTFI
;
A
#
# COMPACT_ATOMS: atom_id res chain seq x y z
N MET A 1 5.04 3.36 -18.18
CA MET A 1 3.66 3.01 -18.46
C MET A 1 2.79 3.20 -17.22
N ILE A 2 1.63 3.77 -17.40
CA ILE A 2 0.72 3.99 -16.28
C ILE A 2 -0.04 2.70 -16.00
N PRO A 3 -0.10 2.25 -14.75
CA PRO A 3 -0.84 1.03 -14.41
C PRO A 3 -2.33 1.17 -14.73
N VAL A 4 -2.98 0.04 -14.95
CA VAL A 4 -4.41 0.02 -15.30
C VAL A 4 -5.29 0.45 -14.15
N PHE A 5 -4.82 0.35 -12.92
CA PHE A 5 -5.55 0.84 -11.76
C PHE A 5 -4.73 1.92 -11.08
N ARG A 6 -5.40 2.74 -10.29
CA ARG A 6 -4.74 3.77 -9.50
C ARG A 6 -5.07 3.59 -8.04
N PRO A 7 -4.09 3.85 -7.16
CA PRO A 7 -4.39 3.95 -5.73
C PRO A 7 -5.37 5.08 -5.44
N VAL A 8 -5.89 5.09 -4.23
CA VAL A 8 -6.91 6.06 -3.82
C VAL A 8 -6.45 7.49 -3.99
N SER A 9 -5.18 7.78 -3.73
CA SER A 9 -4.68 9.15 -3.82
C SER A 9 -3.66 9.29 -4.94
N ALA A 10 -3.48 10.54 -5.41
CA ALA A 10 -2.42 10.85 -6.38
C ALA A 10 -1.03 10.59 -5.82
N GLU A 11 -0.92 10.53 -4.49
CA GLU A 11 0.34 10.28 -3.80
C GLU A 11 0.56 8.81 -3.53
N GLY A 12 -0.20 7.94 -4.19
CA GLY A 12 -0.14 6.51 -3.96
C GLY A 12 1.04 5.80 -4.58
N TYR A 13 1.98 6.53 -5.17
CA TYR A 13 3.17 5.95 -5.78
C TYR A 13 4.43 6.50 -5.13
N LEU A 14 5.41 5.63 -4.94
CA LEU A 14 6.74 6.00 -4.48
C LEU A 14 7.76 5.29 -5.35
N ASN A 15 8.93 5.89 -5.51
CA ASN A 15 10.01 5.28 -6.25
C ASN A 15 11.06 4.74 -5.27
N HIS A 16 11.30 3.44 -5.32
CA HIS A 16 12.32 2.81 -4.50
C HIS A 16 13.63 2.79 -5.29
N PRO A 17 14.77 3.12 -4.67
CA PRO A 17 16.04 3.20 -5.40
C PRO A 17 16.46 1.88 -6.05
N THR A 18 16.07 0.76 -5.50
CA THR A 18 16.45 -0.55 -6.05
C THR A 18 15.32 -1.21 -6.82
N PHE A 19 14.09 -1.15 -6.32
CA PHE A 19 12.98 -1.93 -6.88
C PHE A 19 12.03 -1.11 -7.73
N GLY A 20 12.32 0.16 -7.93
CA GLY A 20 11.52 1.01 -8.81
C GLY A 20 10.21 1.43 -8.20
N MET A 21 9.19 1.54 -9.02
CA MET A 21 7.91 2.08 -8.59
C MET A 21 7.20 1.15 -7.61
N LEU A 22 6.74 1.73 -6.51
CA LEU A 22 5.88 1.06 -5.54
C LEU A 22 4.50 1.70 -5.56
N TYR A 23 3.48 0.95 -5.20
CA TYR A 23 2.14 1.51 -5.06
C TYR A 23 1.61 1.26 -3.64
N ARG A 24 0.84 2.21 -3.15
CA ARG A 24 0.28 2.15 -1.81
C ARG A 24 -0.84 1.12 -1.75
N VAL A 25 -0.73 0.21 -0.80
CA VAL A 25 -1.71 -0.86 -0.61
C VAL A 25 -2.72 -0.49 0.47
N ALA A 26 -2.25 0.05 1.58
CA ALA A 26 -3.11 0.41 2.69
C ALA A 26 -2.35 1.23 3.73
N PRO A 27 -3.04 2.09 4.47
CA PRO A 27 -2.44 2.69 5.66
C PRO A 27 -2.18 1.64 6.73
N ALA A 28 -1.11 1.82 7.48
CA ALA A 28 -0.74 0.91 8.57
C ALA A 28 -0.77 1.57 9.93
N GLY A 29 -1.24 2.84 9.99
CA GLY A 29 -1.26 3.59 11.24
C GLY A 29 0.09 4.19 11.60
N GLU A 30 0.07 5.13 12.54
CA GLU A 30 1.29 5.74 13.07
C GLU A 30 2.17 6.41 12.01
N GLY A 31 1.53 6.98 10.99
CA GLY A 31 2.26 7.64 9.91
C GLY A 31 2.97 6.71 8.95
N ARG A 32 2.60 5.43 8.94
CA ARG A 32 3.19 4.44 8.06
C ARG A 32 2.15 3.89 7.11
N ASP A 33 2.62 3.41 5.96
CA ASP A 33 1.78 2.81 4.94
C ASP A 33 2.44 1.55 4.40
N VAL A 34 1.61 0.62 3.94
CA VAL A 34 2.10 -0.57 3.24
C VAL A 34 2.15 -0.26 1.76
N TYR A 35 3.29 -0.53 1.14
CA TYR A 35 3.49 -0.42 -0.30
C TYR A 35 3.93 -1.75 -0.87
N ALA A 36 3.65 -1.96 -2.14
CA ALA A 36 4.05 -3.16 -2.86
C ALA A 36 4.75 -2.77 -4.16
N THR A 37 5.64 -3.63 -4.64
CA THR A 37 6.29 -3.42 -5.93
C THR A 37 5.27 -3.48 -7.06
N LEU A 38 5.42 -2.59 -8.03
CA LEU A 38 4.51 -2.53 -9.17
C LEU A 38 5.01 -3.36 -10.34
N TYR A 39 6.29 -3.23 -10.68
CA TYR A 39 6.86 -3.88 -11.85
C TYR A 39 7.84 -4.98 -11.52
N ALA A 40 8.54 -4.87 -10.39
CA ALA A 40 9.52 -5.87 -9.99
C ALA A 40 8.82 -7.07 -9.35
N GLN A 41 9.60 -8.10 -9.02
CA GLN A 41 9.10 -9.23 -8.27
C GLN A 41 8.39 -8.72 -7.01
N ARG A 42 7.26 -9.34 -6.68
CA ARG A 42 6.40 -8.83 -5.60
C ARG A 42 7.13 -8.82 -4.27
N MET A 43 7.23 -7.63 -3.70
CA MET A 43 7.75 -7.39 -2.37
C MET A 43 6.87 -6.37 -1.68
N PHE A 44 6.88 -6.39 -0.35
CA PHE A 44 6.08 -5.48 0.46
C PHE A 44 6.97 -4.69 1.39
N PHE A 45 6.59 -3.43 1.58
CA PHE A 45 7.36 -2.51 2.42
C PHE A 45 6.42 -1.78 3.36
N LEU A 46 6.88 -1.58 4.59
CA LEU A 46 6.28 -0.63 5.50
C LEU A 46 7.07 0.66 5.32
N VAL A 47 6.38 1.72 4.94
CA VAL A 47 7.04 2.97 4.55
C VAL A 47 6.65 4.07 5.51
N THR A 48 7.65 4.78 6.03
CA THR A 48 7.45 5.97 6.84
C THR A 48 7.99 7.16 6.06
N LEU A 49 7.13 8.14 5.77
CA LEU A 49 7.57 9.35 5.09
C LEU A 49 8.10 10.34 6.10
N GLN A 50 9.26 10.89 5.79
CA GLN A 50 9.94 11.87 6.62
C GLN A 50 10.29 13.08 5.80
N PRO A 51 10.62 14.23 6.43
CA PRO A 51 10.97 15.44 5.66
C PRO A 51 12.10 15.23 4.67
N ARG A 52 13.03 14.31 4.98
CA ARG A 52 14.20 14.08 4.13
C ARG A 52 14.04 12.87 3.21
N GLY A 53 12.86 12.24 3.18
CA GLY A 53 12.64 11.11 2.31
C GLY A 53 11.83 10.03 2.98
N ALA A 54 11.90 8.83 2.43
CA ALA A 54 11.13 7.69 2.91
C ALA A 54 12.04 6.65 3.54
N LEU A 55 11.57 6.08 4.64
CA LEU A 55 12.20 4.90 5.23
C LEU A 55 11.43 3.68 4.77
N PHE A 56 12.14 2.71 4.23
CA PHE A 56 11.54 1.47 3.70
C PHE A 56 11.94 0.31 4.60
N GLU A 57 10.96 -0.43 5.06
CA GLU A 57 11.18 -1.65 5.84
C GLU A 57 10.51 -2.80 5.12
N VAL A 58 11.28 -3.81 4.70
CA VAL A 58 10.73 -4.99 4.04
C VAL A 58 9.90 -5.76 5.06
N ILE A 59 8.67 -6.12 4.69
CA ILE A 59 7.80 -6.92 5.54
C ILE A 59 7.30 -8.15 4.77
N PRO A 60 7.00 -9.24 5.49
CA PRO A 60 6.46 -10.44 4.86
C PRO A 60 5.07 -10.23 4.28
N TYR A 61 4.70 -11.07 3.33
CA TYR A 61 3.36 -11.08 2.73
C TYR A 61 2.26 -11.10 3.79
N GLY A 62 2.38 -11.96 4.79
CA GLY A 62 1.35 -12.09 5.82
C GLY A 62 1.16 -10.81 6.63
N ASP A 63 2.25 -10.11 6.93
CA ASP A 63 2.17 -8.85 7.65
C ASP A 63 1.51 -7.77 6.80
N ALA A 64 1.90 -7.69 5.54
CA ALA A 64 1.31 -6.72 4.62
C ALA A 64 -0.19 -6.96 4.47
N ARG A 65 -0.58 -8.21 4.28
CA ARG A 65 -1.98 -8.59 4.17
C ARG A 65 -2.76 -8.24 5.42
N HIS A 66 -2.18 -8.52 6.58
CA HIS A 66 -2.82 -8.21 7.86
C HIS A 66 -3.11 -6.72 8.01
N HIS A 67 -2.12 -5.86 7.70
CA HIS A 67 -2.34 -4.41 7.75
C HIS A 67 -3.49 -3.99 6.84
N ALA A 68 -3.53 -4.55 5.64
CA ALA A 68 -4.58 -4.23 4.69
C ALA A 68 -5.95 -4.68 5.18
N GLU A 69 -6.03 -5.89 5.77
CA GLU A 69 -7.28 -6.39 6.33
C GLU A 69 -7.79 -5.53 7.47
N VAL A 70 -6.89 -5.10 8.35
CA VAL A 70 -7.26 -4.22 9.46
C VAL A 70 -7.84 -2.92 8.92
N HIS A 71 -7.22 -2.35 7.91
CA HIS A 71 -7.71 -1.10 7.32
C HIS A 71 -9.09 -1.29 6.67
N ILE A 72 -9.27 -2.37 5.91
CA ILE A 72 -10.56 -2.66 5.28
C ILE A 72 -11.65 -2.82 6.33
N ASN A 73 -11.37 -3.54 7.41
CA ASN A 73 -12.34 -3.73 8.48
C ASN A 73 -12.70 -2.41 9.16
N ARG A 74 -11.72 -1.53 9.32
CA ARG A 74 -11.98 -0.19 9.87
C ARG A 74 -12.88 0.62 8.93
N CYS A 75 -12.61 0.58 7.64
CA CYS A 75 -13.44 1.28 6.65
C CYS A 75 -14.86 0.75 6.66
N ARG A 76 -15.03 -0.55 6.79
CA ARG A 76 -16.35 -1.17 6.83
C ARG A 76 -17.13 -0.71 8.05
N ARG A 77 -16.49 -0.67 9.23
CA ARG A 77 -17.15 -0.25 10.46
C ARG A 77 -17.53 1.22 10.41
N ASN A 78 -16.70 2.05 9.78
CA ASN A 78 -16.91 3.49 9.72
C ASN A 78 -17.78 3.93 8.55
N GLY A 79 -18.20 3.00 7.68
CA GLY A 79 -18.99 3.34 6.51
C GLY A 79 -18.23 4.21 5.52
N SER A 80 -16.92 3.98 5.37
CA SER A 80 -16.07 4.78 4.50
C SER A 80 -16.48 4.62 3.05
N GLU A 81 -16.51 5.73 2.31
CA GLU A 81 -16.79 5.71 0.88
C GLU A 81 -15.69 5.05 0.07
N ASP A 82 -14.49 4.96 0.64
CA ASP A 82 -13.33 4.39 -0.04
C ASP A 82 -13.22 2.88 0.09
N LEU A 83 -14.15 2.25 0.80
CA LEU A 83 -14.07 0.80 1.06
C LEU A 83 -13.91 0.01 -0.23
N LYS A 84 -14.70 0.34 -1.25
CA LYS A 84 -14.64 -0.37 -2.52
C LYS A 84 -13.27 -0.28 -3.17
N THR A 85 -12.67 0.89 -3.15
CA THR A 85 -11.35 1.11 -3.72
C THR A 85 -10.29 0.32 -2.98
N TRP A 86 -10.31 0.33 -1.65
CA TRP A 86 -9.36 -0.43 -0.85
C TRP A 86 -9.52 -1.92 -1.07
N ARG A 87 -10.76 -2.40 -1.23
CA ARG A 87 -11.01 -3.80 -1.52
C ARG A 87 -10.47 -4.20 -2.89
N GLN A 88 -10.60 -3.34 -3.89
CA GLN A 88 -10.03 -3.62 -5.20
C GLN A 88 -8.51 -3.72 -5.13
N LEU A 89 -7.86 -2.82 -4.42
CA LEU A 89 -6.42 -2.89 -4.23
C LEU A 89 -6.02 -4.18 -3.52
N PHE A 90 -6.75 -4.54 -2.49
CA PHE A 90 -6.51 -5.78 -1.74
C PHE A 90 -6.60 -6.99 -2.66
N ASP A 91 -7.66 -7.08 -3.43
CA ASP A 91 -7.89 -8.23 -4.29
C ASP A 91 -6.86 -8.35 -5.40
N GLN A 92 -6.36 -7.21 -5.90
CA GLN A 92 -5.32 -7.21 -6.92
C GLN A 92 -3.93 -7.54 -6.35
N THR A 93 -3.73 -7.24 -5.10
CA THR A 93 -2.41 -7.37 -4.46
C THR A 93 -2.23 -8.72 -3.79
N PHE A 94 -3.24 -9.18 -3.09
CA PHE A 94 -3.16 -10.41 -2.28
C PHE A 94 -4.01 -11.50 -2.91
N ILE A 95 -3.45 -12.13 -3.90
CA ILE A 95 -4.13 -13.19 -4.64
C ILE A 95 -3.85 -14.53 -4.00
#